data_835e166e6cac450ccd33e67e2c7a58a9
#
_entry.id   835e166e6cac450ccd33e67e2c7a58a9
#
_cell.length_a   1.000
_cell.length_b   1.000
_cell.length_c   1.000
_cell.angle_alpha   90.00
_cell.angle_beta   90.00
_cell.angle_gamma   90.00
#
_symmetry.space_group_name_H-M   'P 1'
#
loop_
_entity.id
_entity.type
_entity.pdbx_description
1 polymer ?
#
loop_
_entity_poly.entity_id
_entity_poly.type
_entity_poly.pdbx_seq_one_letter_code
_entity_poly.pdbx_strand_id
1 'polypeptide(L)'
;MDACIEFNESAFKHGILEKDIRYAFAHKIFDHPVAGEEEKSLLIGFDTKANVLEILYNVIGEQRINVFHAMKCRKHWRKYAEKQEE
;
A
#
# COMPACT_ATOMS: atom_id res chain seq x y z
N MET A 1 2.22 -17.73 2.35
CA MET A 1 3.49 -17.37 1.72
C MET A 1 3.50 -15.91 1.31
N ASP A 2 4.61 -15.23 1.53
CA ASP A 2 4.68 -13.81 1.26
C ASP A 2 4.87 -13.54 -0.21
N ALA A 3 4.20 -12.50 -0.70
CA ALA A 3 4.38 -12.05 -2.06
C ALA A 3 5.78 -11.44 -2.20
N CYS A 4 6.36 -11.62 -3.39
CA CYS A 4 7.62 -10.95 -3.71
C CYS A 4 7.30 -9.50 -4.05
N ILE A 5 7.84 -8.57 -3.29
CA ILE A 5 7.57 -7.15 -3.48
C ILE A 5 8.72 -6.50 -4.22
N GLU A 6 8.42 -5.94 -5.38
CA GLU A 6 9.38 -5.15 -6.14
C GLU A 6 8.98 -3.68 -6.00
N PHE A 7 9.94 -2.79 -6.17
CA PHE A 7 9.72 -1.37 -5.95
C PHE A 7 10.15 -0.57 -7.16
N ASN A 8 9.24 0.27 -7.63
CA ASN A 8 9.58 1.30 -8.60
C ASN A 8 10.19 2.46 -7.82
N GLU A 9 11.11 3.20 -8.43
CA GLU A 9 11.72 4.35 -7.76
C GLU A 9 10.68 5.32 -7.23
N SER A 10 9.57 5.47 -7.95
CA SER A 10 8.52 6.39 -7.53
C SER A 10 7.91 6.03 -6.17
N ALA A 11 8.09 4.79 -5.71
CA ALA A 11 7.60 4.38 -4.41
C ALA A 11 8.30 5.13 -3.27
N PHE A 12 9.50 5.65 -3.53
CA PHE A 12 10.28 6.31 -2.48
C PHE A 12 10.27 7.83 -2.59
N LYS A 13 9.48 8.34 -3.53
CA LYS A 13 9.43 9.78 -3.82
C LYS A 13 9.04 10.62 -2.61
N HIS A 14 8.23 10.08 -1.72
CA HIS A 14 7.72 10.80 -0.56
C HIS A 14 8.47 10.45 0.72
N GLY A 15 9.62 9.81 0.60
CA GLY A 15 10.49 9.55 1.74
C GLY A 15 10.11 8.36 2.62
N ILE A 16 9.17 7.53 2.16
CA ILE A 16 8.82 6.33 2.92
C ILE A 16 9.88 5.27 2.68
N LEU A 17 10.34 4.65 3.75
CA LEU A 17 11.40 3.65 3.67
C LEU A 17 10.84 2.29 3.25
N GLU A 18 11.66 1.51 2.57
CA GLU A 18 11.25 0.18 2.14
C GLU A 18 10.75 -0.67 3.30
N LYS A 19 11.43 -0.62 4.44
CA LYS A 19 11.03 -1.41 5.60
C LYS A 19 9.63 -1.06 6.08
N ASP A 20 9.26 0.21 5.96
CA ASP A 20 7.94 0.66 6.39
C ASP A 20 6.86 0.23 5.41
N ILE A 21 7.19 0.20 4.12
CA ILE A 21 6.24 -0.29 3.13
C ILE A 21 5.98 -1.78 3.37
N ARG A 22 7.04 -2.56 3.61
CA ARG A 22 6.89 -3.98 3.88
C ARG A 22 6.08 -4.22 5.16
N TYR A 23 6.33 -3.40 6.18
CA TYR A 23 5.59 -3.51 7.43
C TYR A 23 4.11 -3.25 7.20
N ALA A 24 3.79 -2.25 6.36
CA ALA A 24 2.40 -1.91 6.08
C ALA A 24 1.66 -3.05 5.37
N PHE A 25 2.35 -3.80 4.51
CA PHE A 25 1.73 -4.95 3.88
C PHE A 25 1.36 -6.01 4.91
N ALA A 26 2.21 -6.19 5.92
CA ALA A 26 1.96 -7.17 6.98
C ALA A 26 0.89 -6.68 7.97
N HIS A 27 0.66 -5.38 8.04
CA HIS A 27 -0.28 -4.78 8.99
C HIS A 27 -1.30 -3.93 8.27
N LYS A 28 -1.81 -4.46 7.17
CA LYS A 28 -2.77 -3.73 6.35
C LYS A 28 -4.15 -3.75 6.98
N ILE A 29 -4.89 -2.68 6.74
CA ILE A 29 -6.27 -2.57 7.19
C ILE A 29 -7.22 -2.41 6.01
N PHE A 30 -6.69 -2.27 4.79
CA PHE A 30 -7.49 -2.15 3.58
C PHE A 30 -6.62 -2.57 2.40
N ASP A 31 -7.19 -3.31 1.44
CA ASP A 31 -6.44 -3.77 0.28
C ASP A 31 -7.43 -4.17 -0.80
N HIS A 32 -7.66 -3.27 -1.76
CA HIS A 32 -8.63 -3.50 -2.83
C HIS A 32 -8.17 -2.87 -4.14
N PRO A 33 -8.59 -3.44 -5.27
CA PRO A 33 -8.33 -2.78 -6.55
C PRO A 33 -8.97 -1.41 -6.60
N VAL A 34 -8.34 -0.49 -7.31
CA VAL A 34 -8.88 0.84 -7.49
C VAL A 34 -10.03 0.78 -8.51
N ALA A 35 -11.15 1.38 -8.15
CA ALA A 35 -12.32 1.37 -9.03
C ALA A 35 -11.97 1.99 -10.38
N GLY A 36 -12.26 1.27 -11.46
CA GLY A 36 -11.97 1.73 -12.82
C GLY A 36 -10.53 1.51 -13.26
N GLU A 37 -9.67 1.01 -12.37
CA GLU A 37 -8.26 0.76 -12.68
C GLU A 37 -7.86 -0.55 -12.03
N GLU A 38 -8.47 -1.64 -12.46
CA GLU A 38 -8.33 -2.92 -11.77
C GLU A 38 -6.90 -3.46 -11.70
N GLU A 39 -6.03 -3.00 -12.60
CA GLU A 39 -4.63 -3.41 -12.51
C GLU A 39 -3.87 -2.72 -11.37
N LYS A 40 -4.49 -1.71 -10.75
CA LYS A 40 -3.90 -1.02 -9.61
C LYS A 40 -4.66 -1.35 -8.35
N SER A 41 -3.96 -1.52 -7.25
CA SER A 41 -4.58 -1.77 -5.95
C SER A 41 -4.12 -0.74 -4.96
N LEU A 42 -5.04 -0.37 -4.07
CA LEU A 42 -4.75 0.53 -2.96
C LEU A 42 -4.67 -0.29 -1.68
N LEU A 43 -3.56 -0.16 -0.98
CA LEU A 43 -3.39 -0.79 0.32
C LEU A 43 -3.18 0.32 1.35
N ILE A 44 -3.88 0.20 2.47
CA ILE A 44 -3.69 1.11 3.60
C ILE A 44 -3.21 0.27 4.76
N GLY A 45 -2.12 0.66 5.38
CA GLY A 45 -1.55 -0.08 6.50
C GLY A 45 -0.70 0.83 7.36
N PHE A 46 -0.19 0.27 8.46
CA PHE A 46 0.60 1.03 9.41
C PHE A 46 2.09 0.84 9.14
N ASP A 47 2.87 1.91 9.35
CA ASP A 47 4.31 1.78 9.37
C ASP A 47 4.77 1.41 10.78
N THR A 48 6.09 1.31 10.98
CA THR A 48 6.64 0.86 12.25
C THR A 48 6.40 1.85 13.40
N LYS A 49 5.96 3.07 13.08
CA LYS A 49 5.68 4.10 14.07
C LYS A 49 4.19 4.38 14.19
N ALA A 50 3.37 3.47 13.67
CA ALA A 50 1.91 3.57 13.71
C ALA A 50 1.33 4.70 12.86
N ASN A 51 2.11 5.23 11.91
CA ASN A 51 1.56 6.15 10.92
C ASN A 51 0.78 5.34 9.90
N VAL A 52 -0.30 5.92 9.39
CA VAL A 52 -1.10 5.27 8.36
C VAL A 52 -0.52 5.63 7.00
N LEU A 53 -0.22 4.62 6.20
CA LEU A 53 0.34 4.80 4.86
C LEU A 53 -0.67 4.41 3.80
N GLU A 54 -0.63 5.12 2.67
CA GLU A 54 -1.33 4.69 1.46
C GLU A 54 -0.29 4.17 0.49
N ILE A 55 -0.55 3.01 -0.07
CA ILE A 55 0.38 2.34 -0.97
C ILE A 55 -0.38 1.91 -2.20
N LEU A 56 0.16 2.23 -3.38
CA LEU A 56 -0.41 1.74 -4.63
C LEU A 56 0.54 0.74 -5.24
N TYR A 57 -0.01 -0.36 -5.69
CA TYR A 57 0.80 -1.42 -6.29
C TYR A 57 0.00 -2.08 -7.41
N ASN A 58 0.70 -2.81 -8.25
CA ASN A 58 0.06 -3.65 -9.25
C ASN A 58 0.65 -5.04 -9.21
N VAL A 59 -0.15 -6.01 -9.61
CA VAL A 59 0.28 -7.42 -9.65
C VAL A 59 0.99 -7.62 -10.98
N ILE A 60 2.24 -8.11 -10.93
CA ILE A 60 3.05 -8.28 -12.13
C ILE A 60 3.35 -9.76 -12.42
N GLY A 61 2.83 -10.66 -11.60
CA GLY A 61 3.01 -12.07 -11.80
C GLY A 61 2.46 -12.84 -10.63
N GLU A 62 2.61 -14.15 -10.67
CA GLU A 62 2.16 -15.00 -9.57
C GLU A 62 2.94 -14.63 -8.31
N GLN A 63 2.24 -14.18 -7.28
CA GLN A 63 2.86 -13.80 -6.02
C GLN A 63 3.95 -12.73 -6.17
N ARG A 64 3.84 -11.91 -7.22
CA ARG A 64 4.77 -10.80 -7.44
C ARG A 64 3.99 -9.53 -7.63
N ILE A 65 4.37 -8.49 -6.87
CA ILE A 65 3.73 -7.19 -6.97
C ILE A 65 4.79 -6.12 -7.12
N ASN A 66 4.39 -5.00 -7.69
CA ASN A 66 5.26 -3.86 -7.88
C ASN A 66 4.65 -2.65 -7.21
N VAL A 67 5.34 -2.08 -6.22
CA VAL A 67 4.89 -0.88 -5.53
C VAL A 67 5.42 0.33 -6.28
N PHE A 68 4.53 1.25 -6.64
CA PHE A 68 4.93 2.44 -7.39
C PHE A 68 4.56 3.74 -6.69
N HIS A 69 3.92 3.66 -5.51
CA HIS A 69 3.53 4.85 -4.76
C HIS A 69 3.39 4.48 -3.29
N ALA A 70 3.95 5.32 -2.42
CA ALA A 70 3.78 5.16 -0.97
C ALA A 70 3.93 6.53 -0.32
N MET A 71 3.00 6.88 0.55
CA MET A 71 3.07 8.13 1.30
C MET A 71 2.14 8.04 2.49
N LYS A 72 2.21 9.03 3.38
CA LYS A 72 1.26 9.10 4.49
C LYS A 72 -0.14 9.20 3.91
N CYS A 73 -1.08 8.48 4.51
CA CYS A 73 -2.42 8.35 3.97
C CYS A 73 -3.13 9.70 3.95
N ARG A 74 -3.60 10.10 2.77
CA ARG A 74 -4.34 11.35 2.62
C ARG A 74 -5.78 11.15 3.03
N LYS A 75 -6.45 12.25 3.37
CA LYS A 75 -7.80 12.20 3.90
C LYS A 75 -8.77 11.44 3.01
N HIS A 76 -8.69 11.65 1.71
CA HIS A 76 -9.68 11.04 0.82
C HIS A 76 -9.57 9.52 0.78
N TRP A 77 -8.43 8.95 1.17
CA TRP A 77 -8.28 7.51 1.27
C TRP A 77 -8.62 6.99 2.66
N ARG A 78 -8.48 7.82 3.67
CA ARG A 78 -8.68 7.38 5.06
C ARG A 78 -10.09 6.86 5.31
N LYS A 79 -11.06 7.37 4.58
CA LYS A 79 -12.43 6.92 4.75
C LYS A 79 -12.57 5.42 4.47
N TYR A 80 -11.72 4.86 3.62
CA TYR A 80 -11.76 3.42 3.35
C TYR A 80 -11.30 2.62 4.56
N ALA A 81 -10.27 3.10 5.25
CA ALA A 81 -9.78 2.45 6.45
C ALA A 81 -10.83 2.51 7.56
N GLU A 82 -11.49 3.67 7.71
CA GLU A 82 -12.50 3.85 8.74
C GLU A 82 -13.68 2.92 8.51
N LYS A 83 -14.06 2.71 7.26
CA LYS A 83 -15.16 1.81 6.95
C LYS A 83 -14.86 0.37 7.31
N GLN A 84 -13.58 0.00 7.28
CA GLN A 84 -13.20 -1.37 7.59
C GLN A 84 -13.37 -1.70 9.06
N GLU A 85 -13.48 -0.70 9.91
CA GLU A 85 -13.58 -0.90 11.34
C GLU A 85 -14.99 -1.19 11.81
N GLU A 86 -15.98 -1.08 10.94
CA GLU A 86 -17.38 -1.32 11.35
C GLU A 86 -17.78 -2.78 11.23
#